data_542281f8361ad06790a1237eadc469c9
#
_entry.id   542281f8361ad06790a1237eadc469c9
#
_cell.length_a   1.000
_cell.length_b   1.000
_cell.length_c   1.000
_cell.angle_alpha   90.00
_cell.angle_beta   90.00
_cell.angle_gamma   90.00
#
_symmetry.space_group_name_H-M   'P 1'
#
loop_
_entity.id
_entity.type
_entity.pdbx_description
1 polymer ?
#
loop_
_entity_poly.entity_id
_entity_poly.type
_entity_poly.pdbx_seq_one_letter_code
_entity_poly.pdbx_strand_id
1 'polypeptide(L)'
;MEVKAVFFDIDGTLVNDSKSVLKSTKEAIKIVKEQGVLVGVATGRGPFFVKDLMDDLDLDFAVTYNGQYIFNKDRVLFASPIDKRSLRQIISYAKENRKEIAMGTRQDVVGSRIMSFGLSPLSQLVSRFVPKFLTRTVSHSFNRMVSKALPQKEDDLLDLINQPIYQVLMLMTPEETNHAAEELNHLKFTRSNPFAADIINQGNSKLEGIRRVGKEYGFDLNQVMAFGDSDNDLEMLAGVGMSVAMGNGSSSVKEVAKHITASNQDDGIHKALEYFGVLASEKVFVSRDYHFNKVKTFHRMMDERTQEEPIAWDLEGATHRAGFKIEELVEFVRAASNSEEEFQKAVQDLHQALDIAAEKVSQSTPAEKTLVGQVDALIDTLYFTYGSFVLMGVDPERIFEIVHQANMGKIFPDGKAHFDPVTHKILKPDNWKEKYAPEPAIKKELERQIRAYERHKERENKQ
;
A
#
# COMPACT_ATOMS: atom_id res chain seq x y z
N MET A 1 16.14 15.23 2.66
CA MET A 1 15.51 14.09 1.91
C MET A 1 14.11 13.96 2.47
N GLU A 2 13.08 14.05 1.62
CA GLU A 2 11.68 14.00 2.05
C GLU A 2 11.27 12.57 2.38
N VAL A 3 10.79 12.31 3.60
CA VAL A 3 10.22 11.02 3.99
C VAL A 3 8.76 10.97 3.55
N LYS A 4 8.41 9.99 2.71
CA LYS A 4 7.03 9.76 2.26
C LYS A 4 6.36 8.59 2.96
N ALA A 5 7.15 7.64 3.46
CA ALA A 5 6.61 6.50 4.18
C ALA A 5 7.54 6.06 5.30
N VAL A 6 6.93 5.61 6.41
CA VAL A 6 7.63 5.03 7.55
C VAL A 6 7.15 3.60 7.75
N PHE A 7 8.08 2.66 7.87
CA PHE A 7 7.79 1.26 8.13
C PHE A 7 8.44 0.80 9.43
N PHE A 8 7.68 0.04 10.20
CA PHE A 8 8.16 -0.56 11.44
C PHE A 8 8.12 -2.08 11.33
N ASP A 9 9.20 -2.75 11.77
CA ASP A 9 9.02 -4.12 12.24
C ASP A 9 8.18 -4.10 13.52
N ILE A 10 7.61 -5.25 13.89
CA ILE A 10 6.70 -5.33 15.05
C ILE A 10 7.45 -5.79 16.30
N ASP A 11 8.03 -7.00 16.26
CA ASP A 11 8.59 -7.66 17.42
C ASP A 11 10.00 -7.14 17.74
N GLY A 12 10.17 -6.53 18.91
CA GLY A 12 11.45 -5.92 19.28
C GLY A 12 11.65 -4.51 18.72
N THR A 13 10.71 -4.01 17.89
CA THR A 13 10.74 -2.68 17.30
C THR A 13 9.53 -1.86 17.74
N LEU A 14 8.36 -2.09 17.14
CA LEU A 14 7.13 -1.34 17.42
C LEU A 14 6.53 -1.68 18.79
N VAL A 15 6.61 -2.95 19.19
CA VAL A 15 6.14 -3.42 20.49
C VAL A 15 7.31 -3.71 21.41
N ASN A 16 7.14 -3.33 22.68
CA ASN A 16 8.10 -3.59 23.75
C ASN A 16 7.99 -5.03 24.30
N ASP A 17 8.80 -5.38 25.30
CA ASP A 17 8.80 -6.71 25.93
C ASP A 17 7.46 -7.04 26.61
N SER A 18 6.69 -6.02 26.99
CA SER A 18 5.33 -6.19 27.52
C SER A 18 4.28 -6.36 26.42
N LYS A 19 4.69 -6.47 25.15
CA LYS A 19 3.83 -6.61 23.97
C LYS A 19 2.86 -5.44 23.80
N SER A 20 3.28 -4.25 24.17
CA SER A 20 2.53 -3.02 24.04
C SER A 20 3.34 -1.98 23.25
N VAL A 21 2.64 -1.09 22.55
CA VAL A 21 3.24 0.07 21.88
C VAL A 21 3.33 1.20 22.90
N LEU A 22 4.50 1.83 23.02
CA LEU A 22 4.71 2.95 23.92
C LEU A 22 3.81 4.13 23.56
N LYS A 23 3.41 4.90 24.59
CA LYS A 23 2.58 6.09 24.37
C LYS A 23 3.26 7.12 23.48
N SER A 24 4.55 7.38 23.69
CA SER A 24 5.38 8.24 22.85
C SER A 24 5.40 7.81 21.39
N THR A 25 5.49 6.51 21.13
CA THR A 25 5.43 5.94 19.77
C THR A 25 4.06 6.15 19.13
N LYS A 26 2.96 5.95 19.87
CA LYS A 26 1.60 6.22 19.36
C LYS A 26 1.41 7.68 18.99
N GLU A 27 1.88 8.59 19.85
CA GLU A 27 1.83 10.03 19.61
C GLU A 27 2.69 10.42 18.39
N ALA A 28 3.91 9.86 18.29
CA ALA A 28 4.79 10.10 17.15
C ALA A 28 4.18 9.62 15.83
N ILE A 29 3.60 8.42 15.77
CA ILE A 29 2.89 7.90 14.60
C ILE A 29 1.75 8.84 14.19
N LYS A 30 0.98 9.32 15.16
CA LYS A 30 -0.11 10.28 14.87
C LYS A 30 0.41 11.56 14.23
N ILE A 31 1.48 12.17 14.80
CA ILE A 31 2.11 13.38 14.24
C ILE A 31 2.63 13.13 12.82
N VAL A 32 3.33 12.02 12.60
CA VAL A 32 3.85 11.63 11.28
C VAL A 32 2.72 11.50 10.25
N LYS A 33 1.61 10.89 10.63
CA LYS A 33 0.43 10.75 9.76
C LYS A 33 -0.26 12.09 9.49
N GLU A 34 -0.34 12.97 10.48
CA GLU A 34 -0.90 14.33 10.32
C GLU A 34 -0.08 15.17 9.32
N GLN A 35 1.21 14.86 9.15
CA GLN A 35 2.07 15.47 8.14
C GLN A 35 1.91 14.85 6.74
N GLY A 36 0.99 13.89 6.57
CA GLY A 36 0.75 13.21 5.30
C GLY A 36 1.76 12.10 4.95
N VAL A 37 2.65 11.76 5.88
CA VAL A 37 3.57 10.63 5.70
C VAL A 37 2.82 9.33 5.94
N LEU A 38 2.94 8.40 5.00
CA LEU A 38 2.31 7.09 5.07
C LEU A 38 3.01 6.23 6.14
N VAL A 39 2.23 5.47 6.90
CA VAL A 39 2.78 4.64 7.97
C VAL A 39 2.31 3.20 7.84
N GLY A 40 3.24 2.25 7.88
CA GLY A 40 2.92 0.83 7.82
C GLY A 40 3.84 -0.04 8.64
N VAL A 41 3.55 -1.33 8.65
CA VAL A 41 4.41 -2.35 9.25
C VAL A 41 4.97 -3.29 8.20
N ALA A 42 6.17 -3.85 8.49
CA ALA A 42 6.81 -4.88 7.68
C ALA A 42 7.29 -6.02 8.60
N THR A 43 6.63 -7.16 8.56
CA THR A 43 6.77 -8.22 9.56
C THR A 43 6.75 -9.63 8.97
N GLY A 44 7.34 -10.58 9.69
CA GLY A 44 7.16 -12.00 9.45
C GLY A 44 5.82 -12.56 9.97
N ARG A 45 5.05 -11.77 10.74
CA ARG A 45 3.73 -12.18 11.22
C ARG A 45 2.70 -12.26 10.10
N GLY A 46 1.67 -13.10 10.32
CA GLY A 46 0.53 -13.19 9.40
C GLY A 46 -0.49 -12.04 9.56
N PRO A 47 -1.35 -11.85 8.55
CA PRO A 47 -2.35 -10.77 8.52
C PRO A 47 -3.25 -10.73 9.75
N PHE A 48 -3.65 -11.89 10.24
CA PHE A 48 -4.53 -12.01 11.40
C PHE A 48 -3.95 -11.33 12.67
N PHE A 49 -2.62 -11.43 12.86
CA PHE A 49 -1.95 -10.85 14.03
C PHE A 49 -1.71 -9.34 13.91
N VAL A 50 -1.86 -8.78 12.73
CA VAL A 50 -1.52 -7.38 12.44
C VAL A 50 -2.76 -6.49 12.38
N LYS A 51 -3.93 -7.08 12.13
CA LYS A 51 -5.16 -6.32 11.90
C LYS A 51 -5.53 -5.39 13.07
N ASP A 52 -5.57 -5.91 14.30
CA ASP A 52 -5.90 -5.11 15.49
C ASP A 52 -4.88 -3.98 15.71
N LEU A 53 -3.61 -4.23 15.40
CA LEU A 53 -2.54 -3.22 15.51
C LEU A 53 -2.70 -2.13 14.44
N MET A 54 -3.11 -2.50 13.23
CA MET A 54 -3.42 -1.53 12.17
C MET A 54 -4.56 -0.61 12.57
N ASP A 55 -5.60 -1.16 13.17
CA ASP A 55 -6.77 -0.39 13.62
C ASP A 55 -6.41 0.52 14.82
N ASP A 56 -5.65 0.00 15.82
CA ASP A 56 -5.24 0.76 17.02
C ASP A 56 -4.31 1.94 16.69
N LEU A 57 -3.44 1.80 15.72
CA LEU A 57 -2.47 2.81 15.31
C LEU A 57 -2.86 3.57 14.03
N ASP A 58 -4.01 3.27 13.46
CA ASP A 58 -4.48 3.83 12.19
C ASP A 58 -3.44 3.68 11.07
N LEU A 59 -2.81 2.51 10.93
CA LEU A 59 -1.78 2.28 9.91
C LEU A 59 -2.39 2.19 8.51
N ASP A 60 -1.63 2.64 7.50
CA ASP A 60 -2.10 2.72 6.13
C ASP A 60 -1.97 1.35 5.41
N PHE A 61 -0.95 0.55 5.75
CA PHE A 61 -0.74 -0.78 5.15
C PHE A 61 0.09 -1.71 6.03
N ALA A 62 0.02 -3.00 5.69
CA ALA A 62 0.83 -4.05 6.29
C ALA A 62 1.49 -4.93 5.23
N VAL A 63 2.80 -5.06 5.34
CA VAL A 63 3.63 -6.02 4.64
C VAL A 63 3.83 -7.20 5.59
N THR A 64 3.14 -8.31 5.35
CA THR A 64 3.12 -9.49 6.22
C THR A 64 3.77 -10.70 5.56
N TYR A 65 4.07 -11.74 6.37
CA TYR A 65 4.76 -12.94 5.92
C TYR A 65 6.02 -12.61 5.11
N ASN A 66 6.85 -11.68 5.63
CA ASN A 66 8.09 -11.24 4.98
C ASN A 66 7.87 -10.81 3.51
N GLY A 67 6.78 -10.09 3.21
CA GLY A 67 6.46 -9.57 1.88
C GLY A 67 5.62 -10.45 0.98
N GLN A 68 5.16 -11.61 1.44
CA GLN A 68 4.31 -12.50 0.66
C GLN A 68 2.83 -12.12 0.64
N TYR A 69 2.38 -11.34 1.65
CA TYR A 69 1.01 -10.87 1.70
C TYR A 69 0.98 -9.41 2.15
N ILE A 70 0.44 -8.54 1.31
CA ILE A 70 0.41 -7.09 1.51
C ILE A 70 -1.02 -6.60 1.37
N PHE A 71 -1.48 -5.80 2.33
CA PHE A 71 -2.83 -5.25 2.32
C PHE A 71 -2.89 -3.88 2.99
N ASN A 72 -3.92 -3.13 2.66
CA ASN A 72 -4.35 -1.92 3.35
C ASN A 72 -5.70 -2.17 4.04
N LYS A 73 -6.36 -1.12 4.54
CA LYS A 73 -7.68 -1.24 5.19
C LYS A 73 -8.76 -1.76 4.25
N ASP A 74 -8.66 -1.48 2.95
CA ASP A 74 -9.71 -1.70 1.98
C ASP A 74 -9.53 -3.00 1.20
N ARG A 75 -8.27 -3.35 0.84
CA ARG A 75 -8.00 -4.45 -0.10
C ARG A 75 -6.63 -5.11 0.10
N VAL A 76 -6.50 -6.28 -0.50
CA VAL A 76 -5.22 -6.96 -0.70
C VAL A 76 -4.50 -6.33 -1.89
N LEU A 77 -3.29 -5.82 -1.64
CA LEU A 77 -2.44 -5.20 -2.67
C LEU A 77 -1.59 -6.25 -3.38
N PHE A 78 -1.11 -7.25 -2.65
CA PHE A 78 -0.29 -8.32 -3.19
C PHE A 78 -0.45 -9.61 -2.38
N ALA A 79 -0.44 -10.76 -3.06
CA ALA A 79 -0.47 -12.08 -2.44
C ALA A 79 0.32 -13.08 -3.29
N SER A 80 1.28 -13.76 -2.67
CA SER A 80 2.16 -14.76 -3.31
C SER A 80 2.20 -16.03 -2.47
N PRO A 81 1.17 -16.90 -2.55
CA PRO A 81 1.19 -18.16 -1.83
C PRO A 81 2.29 -19.09 -2.37
N ILE A 82 2.84 -19.93 -1.49
CA ILE A 82 3.78 -20.98 -1.86
C ILE A 82 3.02 -22.02 -2.68
N ASP A 83 3.62 -22.45 -3.79
CA ASP A 83 2.98 -23.44 -4.66
C ASP A 83 2.91 -24.84 -4.02
N LYS A 84 1.95 -25.64 -4.45
CA LYS A 84 1.68 -26.96 -3.86
C LYS A 84 2.85 -27.94 -3.97
N ARG A 85 3.69 -27.82 -5.00
CA ARG A 85 4.86 -28.69 -5.17
C ARG A 85 5.91 -28.37 -4.12
N SER A 86 6.21 -27.09 -3.95
CA SER A 86 7.14 -26.59 -2.92
C SER A 86 6.64 -26.94 -1.52
N LEU A 87 5.34 -26.79 -1.24
CA LEU A 87 4.76 -27.20 0.05
C LEU A 87 4.95 -28.70 0.33
N ARG A 88 4.75 -29.58 -0.67
CA ARG A 88 5.01 -31.01 -0.50
C ARG A 88 6.48 -31.29 -0.21
N GLN A 89 7.39 -30.59 -0.87
CA GLN A 89 8.83 -30.74 -0.62
C GLN A 89 9.20 -30.29 0.81
N ILE A 90 8.65 -29.18 1.28
CA ILE A 90 8.84 -28.73 2.67
C ILE A 90 8.31 -29.77 3.67
N ILE A 91 7.11 -30.32 3.43
CA ILE A 91 6.52 -31.36 4.30
C ILE A 91 7.37 -32.63 4.29
N SER A 92 7.85 -33.09 3.12
CA SER A 92 8.74 -34.26 3.01
C SER A 92 10.05 -34.04 3.78
N TYR A 93 10.70 -32.90 3.55
CA TYR A 93 11.91 -32.51 4.28
C TYR A 93 11.70 -32.48 5.81
N ALA A 94 10.60 -31.86 6.24
CA ALA A 94 10.26 -31.81 7.67
C ALA A 94 10.07 -33.21 8.28
N LYS A 95 9.42 -34.10 7.56
CA LYS A 95 9.20 -35.49 7.98
C LYS A 95 10.52 -36.26 8.05
N GLU A 96 11.32 -36.22 7.00
CA GLU A 96 12.60 -36.95 6.91
C GLU A 96 13.58 -36.50 7.99
N ASN A 97 13.59 -35.20 8.30
CA ASN A 97 14.48 -34.59 9.30
C ASN A 97 13.81 -34.41 10.68
N ARG A 98 12.61 -34.95 10.89
CA ARG A 98 11.83 -34.87 12.16
C ARG A 98 11.66 -33.44 12.65
N LYS A 99 11.33 -32.52 11.74
CA LYS A 99 11.11 -31.10 12.06
C LYS A 99 9.64 -30.78 12.24
N GLU A 100 9.37 -29.92 13.20
CA GLU A 100 8.03 -29.35 13.41
C GLU A 100 7.83 -28.15 12.48
N ILE A 101 6.64 -28.05 11.87
CA ILE A 101 6.28 -26.97 10.97
C ILE A 101 4.93 -26.35 11.33
N ALA A 102 4.82 -25.06 11.03
CA ALA A 102 3.55 -24.32 11.05
C ALA A 102 3.39 -23.57 9.73
N MET A 103 2.19 -23.57 9.18
CA MET A 103 1.85 -22.97 7.90
C MET A 103 0.94 -21.76 8.12
N GLY A 104 1.34 -20.62 7.58
CA GLY A 104 0.60 -19.37 7.66
C GLY A 104 -0.41 -19.23 6.54
N THR A 105 -1.69 -19.10 6.89
CA THR A 105 -2.79 -18.77 5.98
C THR A 105 -3.18 -17.30 6.13
N ARG A 106 -4.18 -16.85 5.39
CA ARG A 106 -4.74 -15.51 5.57
C ARG A 106 -5.41 -15.31 6.94
N GLN A 107 -5.99 -16.35 7.52
CA GLN A 107 -6.87 -16.24 8.67
C GLN A 107 -6.26 -16.80 9.96
N ASP A 108 -5.30 -17.71 9.83
CA ASP A 108 -4.75 -18.46 10.97
C ASP A 108 -3.35 -19.01 10.67
N VAL A 109 -2.81 -19.72 11.65
CA VAL A 109 -1.60 -20.54 11.51
C VAL A 109 -2.00 -21.98 11.86
N VAL A 110 -1.75 -22.90 10.94
CA VAL A 110 -2.02 -24.33 11.05
C VAL A 110 -0.72 -25.12 11.11
N GLY A 111 -0.64 -26.23 11.85
CA GLY A 111 0.67 -26.88 12.01
C GLY A 111 0.65 -28.25 12.63
N SER A 112 1.85 -28.80 12.86
CA SER A 112 2.06 -30.12 13.41
C SER A 112 1.80 -30.21 14.92
N ARG A 113 1.69 -31.44 15.43
CA ARG A 113 1.10 -31.84 16.74
C ARG A 113 1.68 -31.19 17.98
N ILE A 114 2.96 -30.81 18.01
CA ILE A 114 3.66 -30.30 19.22
C ILE A 114 3.28 -28.85 19.51
N MET A 115 2.83 -28.09 18.52
CA MET A 115 2.29 -26.74 18.74
C MET A 115 0.99 -26.71 19.55
N SER A 116 0.30 -27.85 19.72
CA SER A 116 -0.95 -27.99 20.46
C SER A 116 -0.80 -28.12 21.97
N PHE A 117 0.35 -28.50 22.46
CA PHE A 117 0.60 -28.67 23.89
C PHE A 117 1.23 -27.42 24.50
N GLY A 118 0.43 -26.58 25.17
CA GLY A 118 0.82 -25.35 25.85
C GLY A 118 1.89 -25.47 26.96
N LEU A 119 2.69 -26.54 26.96
CA LEU A 119 3.74 -26.86 27.93
C LEU A 119 5.14 -27.03 27.28
N SER A 120 5.30 -26.81 25.97
CA SER A 120 6.63 -26.91 25.33
C SER A 120 7.35 -25.55 25.33
N PRO A 121 8.69 -25.52 25.21
CA PRO A 121 9.45 -24.28 24.96
C PRO A 121 8.91 -23.47 23.79
N LEU A 122 8.20 -24.12 22.86
CA LEU A 122 7.48 -23.53 21.73
C LEU A 122 6.28 -22.69 22.11
N SER A 123 5.51 -23.08 23.13
CA SER A 123 4.38 -22.25 23.59
C SER A 123 4.89 -20.93 24.18
N GLN A 124 6.06 -20.92 24.78
CA GLN A 124 6.73 -19.70 25.24
C GLN A 124 7.28 -18.90 24.03
N LEU A 125 7.73 -19.56 22.97
CA LEU A 125 8.15 -18.90 21.74
C LEU A 125 6.97 -18.34 20.96
N VAL A 126 5.91 -19.14 20.78
CA VAL A 126 4.66 -18.68 20.14
C VAL A 126 3.96 -17.64 21.02
N SER A 127 4.00 -17.75 22.36
CA SER A 127 3.47 -16.73 23.27
C SER A 127 4.28 -15.43 23.26
N ARG A 128 5.56 -15.45 22.89
CA ARG A 128 6.34 -14.24 22.60
C ARG A 128 5.82 -13.50 21.38
N PHE A 129 5.17 -14.19 20.44
CA PHE A 129 4.55 -13.63 19.25
C PHE A 129 3.07 -13.26 19.41
N VAL A 130 2.40 -13.66 20.51
CA VAL A 130 1.01 -13.29 20.80
C VAL A 130 0.97 -12.15 21.82
N PRO A 131 0.43 -10.98 21.47
CA PRO A 131 0.33 -9.85 22.39
C PRO A 131 -0.44 -10.21 23.67
N LYS A 132 0.04 -9.78 24.84
CA LYS A 132 -0.61 -10.05 26.15
C LYS A 132 -2.02 -9.45 26.28
N PHE A 133 -2.35 -8.38 25.54
CA PHE A 133 -3.71 -7.85 25.52
C PHE A 133 -4.69 -8.81 24.85
N LEU A 134 -4.24 -9.62 23.90
CA LEU A 134 -4.99 -10.72 23.30
C LEU A 134 -5.13 -11.91 24.27
N THR A 135 -4.24 -12.07 25.26
CA THR A 135 -4.29 -13.21 26.19
C THR A 135 -5.44 -13.14 27.19
N ARG A 136 -6.01 -11.98 27.49
CA ARG A 136 -7.15 -11.86 28.42
C ARG A 136 -8.52 -12.12 27.78
N THR A 137 -8.68 -11.79 26.49
CA THR A 137 -9.96 -11.98 25.77
C THR A 137 -9.91 -13.15 24.77
N VAL A 138 -8.71 -13.51 24.28
CA VAL A 138 -8.48 -14.51 23.23
C VAL A 138 -7.98 -15.84 23.77
N SER A 139 -7.57 -15.93 25.07
CA SER A 139 -7.11 -17.22 25.63
C SER A 139 -8.15 -18.33 25.49
N HIS A 140 -9.44 -18.04 25.66
CA HIS A 140 -10.51 -19.03 25.47
C HIS A 140 -10.87 -19.25 23.99
N SER A 141 -10.86 -18.19 23.16
CA SER A 141 -11.18 -18.30 21.73
C SER A 141 -9.96 -18.80 20.94
N PHE A 142 -8.76 -18.37 21.28
CA PHE A 142 -7.50 -18.80 20.67
C PHE A 142 -7.21 -20.28 21.00
N ASN A 143 -7.31 -20.70 22.25
CA ASN A 143 -7.17 -22.11 22.60
C ASN A 143 -8.26 -22.99 21.97
N ARG A 144 -9.50 -22.49 21.82
CA ARG A 144 -10.58 -23.20 21.14
C ARG A 144 -10.39 -23.23 19.62
N MET A 145 -9.79 -22.17 19.02
CA MET A 145 -9.51 -22.07 17.59
C MET A 145 -8.27 -22.90 17.22
N VAL A 146 -7.20 -22.80 18.01
CA VAL A 146 -5.98 -23.62 17.87
C VAL A 146 -6.28 -25.09 18.11
N SER A 147 -7.07 -25.45 19.13
CA SER A 147 -7.45 -26.83 19.40
C SER A 147 -8.40 -27.45 18.36
N LYS A 148 -9.16 -26.65 17.61
CA LYS A 148 -9.99 -27.12 16.49
C LYS A 148 -9.25 -27.22 15.15
N ALA A 149 -8.15 -26.50 14.98
CA ALA A 149 -7.40 -26.43 13.74
C ALA A 149 -6.21 -27.39 13.66
N LEU A 150 -6.01 -28.24 14.68
CA LEU A 150 -4.83 -29.12 14.73
C LEU A 150 -5.13 -30.48 14.10
N PRO A 151 -4.40 -30.83 13.03
CA PRO A 151 -4.47 -32.15 12.42
C PRO A 151 -4.01 -33.23 13.42
N GLN A 152 -4.79 -34.28 13.55
CA GLN A 152 -4.44 -35.39 14.42
C GLN A 152 -3.60 -36.49 13.76
N LYS A 153 -3.40 -36.42 12.43
CA LYS A 153 -2.63 -37.38 11.62
C LYS A 153 -1.85 -36.69 10.49
N GLU A 154 -0.81 -37.33 9.97
CA GLU A 154 0.07 -36.85 8.89
C GLU A 154 -0.68 -36.51 7.58
N ASP A 155 -1.74 -37.26 7.24
CA ASP A 155 -2.56 -37.00 6.06
C ASP A 155 -3.23 -35.61 6.10
N ASP A 156 -3.42 -35.08 7.31
CA ASP A 156 -4.04 -33.78 7.53
C ASP A 156 -3.17 -32.61 7.06
N LEU A 157 -1.82 -32.70 7.10
CA LEU A 157 -0.92 -31.66 6.57
C LEU A 157 -1.01 -31.54 5.06
N LEU A 158 -1.21 -32.66 4.36
CA LEU A 158 -1.41 -32.66 2.91
C LEU A 158 -2.78 -32.11 2.48
N ASP A 159 -3.78 -32.21 3.36
CA ASP A 159 -5.09 -31.59 3.13
C ASP A 159 -5.02 -30.05 3.32
N LEU A 160 -4.18 -29.58 4.22
CA LEU A 160 -3.98 -28.14 4.47
C LEU A 160 -3.41 -27.39 3.26
N ILE A 161 -2.62 -28.03 2.40
CA ILE A 161 -2.07 -27.37 1.19
C ILE A 161 -3.12 -27.13 0.09
N ASN A 162 -4.39 -27.50 0.32
CA ASN A 162 -5.47 -27.13 -0.59
C ASN A 162 -5.93 -25.68 -0.44
N GLN A 163 -5.56 -25.02 0.67
CA GLN A 163 -5.72 -23.58 0.85
C GLN A 163 -4.43 -22.80 0.57
N PRO A 164 -4.49 -21.49 0.29
CA PRO A 164 -3.29 -20.67 0.09
C PRO A 164 -2.44 -20.58 1.36
N ILE A 165 -1.19 -21.04 1.30
CA ILE A 165 -0.18 -20.94 2.36
C ILE A 165 0.85 -19.91 1.93
N TYR A 166 1.12 -18.92 2.79
CA TYR A 166 2.01 -17.81 2.48
C TYR A 166 3.39 -17.92 3.12
N GLN A 167 3.53 -18.66 4.21
CA GLN A 167 4.80 -18.85 4.91
C GLN A 167 4.75 -20.19 5.63
N VAL A 168 5.89 -20.88 5.70
CA VAL A 168 6.05 -22.04 6.57
C VAL A 168 7.14 -21.71 7.60
N LEU A 169 6.78 -21.76 8.87
CA LEU A 169 7.73 -21.71 9.98
C LEU A 169 8.22 -23.14 10.24
N MET A 170 9.53 -23.34 10.29
CA MET A 170 10.13 -24.64 10.64
C MET A 170 11.11 -24.47 11.80
N LEU A 171 10.99 -25.34 12.80
CA LEU A 171 11.91 -25.35 13.93
C LEU A 171 13.24 -25.96 13.53
N MET A 172 14.30 -25.13 13.56
CA MET A 172 15.65 -25.53 13.20
C MET A 172 16.69 -24.54 13.73
N THR A 173 17.91 -25.02 13.94
CA THR A 173 19.07 -24.19 14.26
C THR A 173 19.55 -23.42 13.01
N PRO A 174 20.49 -22.45 13.17
CA PRO A 174 21.10 -21.78 12.02
C PRO A 174 21.83 -22.74 11.07
N GLU A 175 22.56 -23.73 11.61
CA GLU A 175 23.28 -24.72 10.81
C GLU A 175 22.33 -25.61 10.00
N GLU A 176 21.24 -26.06 10.63
CA GLU A 176 20.19 -26.83 9.94
C GLU A 176 19.46 -26.00 8.87
N THR A 177 19.33 -24.69 9.08
CA THR A 177 18.75 -23.79 8.07
C THR A 177 19.62 -23.72 6.82
N ASN A 178 20.94 -23.66 6.95
CA ASN A 178 21.86 -23.65 5.82
C ASN A 178 21.73 -24.94 5.00
N HIS A 179 21.69 -26.10 5.66
CA HIS A 179 21.49 -27.39 4.99
C HIS A 179 20.13 -27.46 4.27
N ALA A 180 19.05 -27.03 4.93
CA ALA A 180 17.73 -26.99 4.33
C ALA A 180 17.65 -26.05 3.12
N ALA A 181 18.37 -24.91 3.18
CA ALA A 181 18.41 -23.95 2.09
C ALA A 181 19.17 -24.45 0.87
N GLU A 182 20.16 -25.33 1.04
CA GLU A 182 20.84 -26.02 -0.06
C GLU A 182 19.90 -27.01 -0.75
N GLU A 183 19.13 -27.79 0.00
CA GLU A 183 18.21 -28.80 -0.53
C GLU A 183 16.95 -28.19 -1.13
N LEU A 184 16.38 -27.16 -0.49
CA LEU A 184 15.20 -26.42 -0.93
C LEU A 184 15.57 -25.05 -1.56
N ASN A 185 16.59 -25.03 -2.43
CA ASN A 185 17.23 -23.83 -2.96
C ASN A 185 16.34 -22.90 -3.80
N HIS A 186 15.16 -23.36 -4.22
CA HIS A 186 14.15 -22.57 -4.89
C HIS A 186 13.26 -21.75 -3.92
N LEU A 187 13.48 -21.91 -2.62
CA LEU A 187 12.81 -21.18 -1.55
C LEU A 187 13.80 -20.27 -0.80
N LYS A 188 13.29 -19.26 -0.13
CA LYS A 188 14.06 -18.35 0.71
C LYS A 188 13.81 -18.68 2.17
N PHE A 189 14.91 -18.73 2.93
CA PHE A 189 14.89 -18.89 4.39
C PHE A 189 15.26 -17.56 5.05
N THR A 190 14.49 -17.14 6.03
CA THR A 190 14.78 -15.94 6.83
C THR A 190 14.52 -16.24 8.29
N ARG A 191 15.14 -15.48 9.20
CA ARG A 191 15.09 -15.75 10.64
C ARG A 191 14.89 -14.46 11.43
N SER A 192 14.00 -14.52 12.40
CA SER A 192 13.82 -13.48 13.43
C SER A 192 14.26 -13.96 14.83
N ASN A 193 14.62 -15.24 14.98
CA ASN A 193 15.04 -15.84 16.24
C ASN A 193 15.95 -17.06 15.98
N PRO A 194 16.74 -17.53 16.98
CA PRO A 194 17.69 -18.63 16.80
C PRO A 194 17.06 -20.04 16.70
N PHE A 195 15.75 -20.19 16.89
CA PHE A 195 15.11 -21.50 17.03
C PHE A 195 14.27 -21.91 15.84
N ALA A 196 13.94 -20.98 14.95
CA ALA A 196 13.08 -21.24 13.82
C ALA A 196 13.50 -20.43 12.59
N ALA A 197 13.19 -20.97 11.41
CA ALA A 197 13.30 -20.28 10.14
C ALA A 197 11.93 -20.13 9.49
N ASP A 198 11.70 -18.99 8.86
CA ASP A 198 10.55 -18.70 7.98
C ASP A 198 10.95 -19.09 6.54
N ILE A 199 10.15 -19.93 5.92
CA ILE A 199 10.33 -20.38 4.54
C ILE A 199 9.30 -19.67 3.68
N ILE A 200 9.77 -18.96 2.67
CA ILE A 200 8.95 -18.14 1.75
C ILE A 200 9.41 -18.35 0.30
N ASN A 201 8.63 -17.86 -0.66
CA ASN A 201 9.05 -17.87 -2.07
C ASN A 201 10.27 -16.97 -2.29
N GLN A 202 11.16 -17.38 -3.19
CA GLN A 202 12.22 -16.51 -3.69
C GLN A 202 11.65 -15.19 -4.27
N GLY A 203 12.45 -14.12 -4.21
CA GLY A 203 12.05 -12.79 -4.69
C GLY A 203 11.09 -12.05 -3.76
N ASN A 204 10.81 -12.57 -2.55
CA ASN A 204 10.07 -11.86 -1.51
C ASN A 204 10.96 -11.53 -0.33
N SER A 205 10.68 -10.39 0.30
CA SER A 205 11.28 -9.91 1.54
C SER A 205 10.46 -8.72 2.06
N LYS A 206 10.75 -8.26 3.28
CA LYS A 206 10.18 -7.01 3.79
C LYS A 206 10.49 -5.85 2.83
N LEU A 207 11.71 -5.74 2.31
CA LEU A 207 12.12 -4.71 1.35
C LEU A 207 11.32 -4.77 0.06
N GLU A 208 11.18 -5.97 -0.54
CA GLU A 208 10.37 -6.14 -1.75
C GLU A 208 8.89 -5.81 -1.51
N GLY A 209 8.39 -6.13 -0.33
CA GLY A 209 7.05 -5.72 0.07
C GLY A 209 6.89 -4.20 0.11
N ILE A 210 7.82 -3.49 0.72
CA ILE A 210 7.85 -2.01 0.76
C ILE A 210 7.98 -1.44 -0.65
N ARG A 211 8.81 -2.03 -1.52
CA ARG A 211 8.94 -1.60 -2.93
C ARG A 211 7.62 -1.71 -3.70
N ARG A 212 6.85 -2.79 -3.46
CA ARG A 212 5.52 -2.96 -4.07
C ARG A 212 4.52 -1.93 -3.58
N VAL A 213 4.52 -1.65 -2.28
CA VAL A 213 3.73 -0.55 -1.71
C VAL A 213 4.15 0.78 -2.33
N GLY A 214 5.46 1.06 -2.46
CA GLY A 214 5.98 2.27 -3.09
C GLY A 214 5.51 2.46 -4.52
N LYS A 215 5.47 1.38 -5.32
CA LYS A 215 4.91 1.43 -6.69
C LYS A 215 3.42 1.77 -6.70
N GLU A 216 2.68 1.30 -5.72
CA GLU A 216 1.24 1.55 -5.62
C GLU A 216 0.94 2.98 -5.16
N TYR A 217 1.73 3.51 -4.20
CA TYR A 217 1.49 4.81 -3.55
C TYR A 217 2.40 5.93 -4.04
N GLY A 218 3.26 5.68 -5.02
CA GLY A 218 4.06 6.71 -5.69
C GLY A 218 5.25 7.21 -4.87
N PHE A 219 5.95 6.32 -4.15
CA PHE A 219 7.21 6.64 -3.48
C PHE A 219 8.31 5.62 -3.80
N ASP A 220 9.56 6.08 -3.75
CA ASP A 220 10.75 5.27 -3.93
C ASP A 220 11.36 4.86 -2.58
N LEU A 221 12.18 3.79 -2.58
CA LEU A 221 12.83 3.31 -1.36
C LEU A 221 13.74 4.35 -0.69
N ASN A 222 14.30 5.30 -1.44
CA ASN A 222 15.08 6.40 -0.89
C ASN A 222 14.24 7.41 -0.09
N GLN A 223 12.92 7.41 -0.24
CA GLN A 223 11.96 8.23 0.49
C GLN A 223 11.31 7.48 1.66
N VAL A 224 11.82 6.27 1.96
CA VAL A 224 11.32 5.43 3.06
C VAL A 224 12.25 5.51 4.25
N MET A 225 11.64 5.67 5.44
CA MET A 225 12.27 5.42 6.72
C MET A 225 11.81 4.06 7.27
N ALA A 226 12.73 3.21 7.73
CA ALA A 226 12.37 1.91 8.27
C ALA A 226 13.12 1.60 9.56
N PHE A 227 12.41 0.92 10.48
CA PHE A 227 12.88 0.52 11.79
C PHE A 227 12.91 -1.00 11.90
N GLY A 228 13.97 -1.56 12.48
CA GLY A 228 14.10 -3.00 12.68
C GLY A 228 15.11 -3.36 13.75
N ASP A 229 15.10 -4.61 14.20
CA ASP A 229 15.95 -5.11 15.29
C ASP A 229 16.56 -6.48 15.05
N SER A 230 16.11 -7.26 14.07
CA SER A 230 16.53 -8.64 13.86
C SER A 230 16.94 -8.97 12.42
N ASP A 231 17.50 -10.15 12.20
CA ASP A 231 18.17 -10.48 10.93
C ASP A 231 17.23 -10.51 9.72
N ASN A 232 15.93 -10.72 9.92
CA ASN A 232 14.95 -10.59 8.84
C ASN A 232 14.68 -9.13 8.40
N ASP A 233 15.27 -8.14 9.10
CA ASP A 233 15.24 -6.71 8.75
C ASP A 233 16.44 -6.27 7.92
N LEU A 234 17.49 -7.09 7.82
CA LEU A 234 18.75 -6.72 7.16
C LEU A 234 18.55 -6.16 5.76
N GLU A 235 17.78 -6.85 4.90
CA GLU A 235 17.54 -6.38 3.55
C GLU A 235 16.76 -5.06 3.55
N MET A 236 15.76 -4.92 4.43
CA MET A 236 14.96 -3.71 4.58
C MET A 236 15.84 -2.53 4.98
N LEU A 237 16.63 -2.69 6.04
CA LEU A 237 17.49 -1.63 6.57
C LEU A 237 18.63 -1.26 5.61
N ALA A 238 19.16 -2.23 4.86
CA ALA A 238 20.17 -1.96 3.83
C ALA A 238 19.60 -1.23 2.60
N GLY A 239 18.32 -1.44 2.30
CA GLY A 239 17.72 -1.02 1.02
C GLY A 239 16.92 0.27 1.05
N VAL A 240 16.58 0.83 2.23
CA VAL A 240 15.78 2.06 2.34
C VAL A 240 16.64 3.32 2.48
N GLY A 241 16.01 4.47 2.22
CA GLY A 241 16.67 5.79 2.30
C GLY A 241 17.13 6.16 3.70
N MET A 242 16.31 5.92 4.72
CA MET A 242 16.62 6.14 6.13
C MET A 242 16.37 4.87 6.92
N SER A 243 17.42 4.19 7.32
CA SER A 243 17.33 2.96 8.10
C SER A 243 17.76 3.18 9.55
N VAL A 244 16.96 2.65 10.47
CA VAL A 244 17.15 2.79 11.92
C VAL A 244 17.16 1.41 12.55
N ALA A 245 18.28 1.04 13.17
CA ALA A 245 18.36 -0.12 14.04
C ALA A 245 17.95 0.28 15.46
N MET A 246 17.10 -0.54 16.09
CA MET A 246 16.75 -0.36 17.49
C MET A 246 17.94 -0.67 18.40
N GLY A 247 18.03 0.02 19.54
CA GLY A 247 19.11 -0.18 20.52
C GLY A 247 19.22 -1.59 21.08
N ASN A 248 18.10 -2.32 21.16
CA ASN A 248 18.00 -3.73 21.51
C ASN A 248 18.26 -4.68 20.33
N GLY A 249 18.51 -4.17 19.11
CA GLY A 249 18.70 -4.97 17.91
C GLY A 249 20.02 -5.74 17.90
N SER A 250 20.11 -6.73 17.00
CA SER A 250 21.31 -7.55 16.78
C SER A 250 22.49 -6.69 16.27
N SER A 251 23.71 -7.20 16.42
CA SER A 251 24.90 -6.54 15.85
C SER A 251 24.78 -6.38 14.33
N SER A 252 24.24 -7.40 13.64
CA SER A 252 24.08 -7.42 12.19
C SER A 252 23.23 -6.24 11.68
N VAL A 253 22.09 -5.96 12.31
CA VAL A 253 21.24 -4.83 11.88
C VAL A 253 21.84 -3.49 12.24
N LYS A 254 22.60 -3.40 13.35
CA LYS A 254 23.30 -2.18 13.73
C LYS A 254 24.45 -1.81 12.79
N GLU A 255 25.07 -2.81 12.17
CA GLU A 255 26.14 -2.61 11.18
C GLU A 255 25.62 -2.09 9.84
N VAL A 256 24.42 -2.49 9.43
CA VAL A 256 23.86 -2.09 8.12
C VAL A 256 22.99 -0.83 8.19
N ALA A 257 22.43 -0.51 9.36
CA ALA A 257 21.57 0.65 9.54
C ALA A 257 22.36 1.96 9.51
N LYS A 258 21.77 3.00 8.94
CA LYS A 258 22.35 4.35 8.87
C LYS A 258 22.33 5.06 10.23
N HIS A 259 21.46 4.64 11.14
CA HIS A 259 21.33 5.19 12.48
C HIS A 259 20.96 4.10 13.50
N ILE A 260 21.52 4.22 14.69
CA ILE A 260 21.16 3.37 15.83
C ILE A 260 20.46 4.25 16.85
N THR A 261 19.23 3.91 17.18
CA THR A 261 18.43 4.64 18.17
C THR A 261 18.45 3.94 19.53
N ALA A 262 17.69 4.47 20.50
CA ALA A 262 17.49 3.82 21.80
C ALA A 262 16.68 2.51 21.65
N SER A 263 16.52 1.75 22.73
CA SER A 263 15.74 0.51 22.70
C SER A 263 14.24 0.77 22.49
N ASN A 264 13.51 -0.29 22.16
CA ASN A 264 12.06 -0.28 22.04
C ASN A 264 11.33 -0.05 23.40
N GLN A 265 12.05 0.04 24.50
CA GLN A 265 11.55 0.39 25.82
C GLN A 265 11.89 1.83 26.23
N ASP A 266 12.85 2.45 25.56
CA ASP A 266 13.46 3.75 25.89
C ASP A 266 13.13 4.82 24.85
N ASP A 267 11.91 4.80 24.29
CA ASP A 267 11.41 5.77 23.29
C ASP A 267 12.23 5.81 21.99
N GLY A 268 12.86 4.69 21.59
CA GLY A 268 13.78 4.64 20.46
C GLY A 268 13.14 5.13 19.14
N ILE A 269 11.89 4.76 18.86
CA ILE A 269 11.18 5.21 17.64
C ILE A 269 10.97 6.73 17.68
N HIS A 270 10.45 7.27 18.79
CA HIS A 270 10.23 8.71 18.95
C HIS A 270 11.53 9.48 18.76
N LYS A 271 12.61 9.08 19.45
CA LYS A 271 13.92 9.73 19.37
C LYS A 271 14.50 9.76 17.95
N ALA A 272 14.36 8.65 17.20
CA ALA A 272 14.83 8.62 15.83
C ALA A 272 14.00 9.49 14.89
N LEU A 273 12.68 9.49 15.03
CA LEU A 273 11.80 10.37 14.24
C LEU A 273 12.10 11.86 14.52
N GLU A 274 12.38 12.20 15.77
CA GLU A 274 12.82 13.54 16.18
C GLU A 274 14.21 13.89 15.60
N TYR A 275 15.19 12.99 15.76
CA TYR A 275 16.54 13.17 15.25
C TYR A 275 16.57 13.43 13.73
N PHE A 276 15.75 12.76 12.96
CA PHE A 276 15.64 12.96 11.51
C PHE A 276 14.68 14.10 11.13
N GLY A 277 14.13 14.84 12.10
CA GLY A 277 13.22 15.94 11.84
C GLY A 277 11.85 15.52 11.31
N VAL A 278 11.49 14.23 11.40
CA VAL A 278 10.21 13.70 10.93
C VAL A 278 9.06 14.10 11.85
N LEU A 279 9.35 14.47 13.12
CA LEU A 279 8.39 15.03 14.08
C LEU A 279 8.34 16.56 14.05
N ALA A 280 9.17 17.24 13.26
CA ALA A 280 9.21 18.69 13.21
C ALA A 280 7.89 19.26 12.69
N SER A 281 7.28 20.13 13.46
CA SER A 281 5.95 20.70 13.24
C SER A 281 5.95 21.89 12.27
N GLU A 282 6.67 21.87 11.18
CA GLU A 282 6.35 22.76 10.08
C GLU A 282 5.31 22.06 9.22
N LYS A 283 4.06 22.47 9.42
CA LYS A 283 2.89 21.98 8.70
C LYS A 283 2.95 22.38 7.22
N VAL A 284 3.75 21.68 6.44
CA VAL A 284 3.47 21.60 5.02
C VAL A 284 2.39 20.54 4.86
N PHE A 285 1.20 20.97 4.51
CA PHE A 285 0.03 20.11 4.31
C PHE A 285 0.32 19.17 3.13
N VAL A 286 0.73 17.90 3.39
CA VAL A 286 0.89 16.90 2.36
C VAL A 286 -0.42 16.14 2.22
N SER A 287 -1.09 16.33 1.10
CA SER A 287 -2.33 15.64 0.79
C SER A 287 -2.12 14.12 0.72
N ARG A 288 -3.05 13.34 1.30
CA ARG A 288 -3.11 11.86 1.15
C ARG A 288 -3.85 11.44 -0.13
N ASP A 289 -4.47 12.38 -0.82
CA ASP A 289 -5.14 12.11 -2.07
C ASP A 289 -4.12 11.71 -3.15
N TYR A 290 -4.17 10.44 -3.53
CA TYR A 290 -3.27 9.85 -4.51
C TYR A 290 -3.38 10.56 -5.86
N HIS A 291 -4.60 10.83 -6.32
CA HIS A 291 -4.83 11.49 -7.61
C HIS A 291 -4.34 12.94 -7.60
N PHE A 292 -4.63 13.67 -6.51
CA PHE A 292 -4.13 15.03 -6.32
C PHE A 292 -2.60 15.09 -6.35
N ASN A 293 -1.91 14.17 -5.65
CA ASN A 293 -0.45 14.14 -5.61
C ASN A 293 0.16 13.84 -7.00
N LYS A 294 -0.48 13.00 -7.80
CA LYS A 294 -0.08 12.74 -9.19
C LYS A 294 -0.21 14.00 -10.05
N VAL A 295 -1.34 14.70 -9.94
CA VAL A 295 -1.56 15.96 -10.66
C VAL A 295 -0.59 17.06 -10.18
N LYS A 296 -0.32 17.12 -8.87
CA LYS A 296 0.68 18.06 -8.30
C LYS A 296 2.08 17.80 -8.88
N THR A 297 2.47 16.52 -8.99
CA THR A 297 3.76 16.15 -9.61
C THR A 297 3.82 16.58 -11.07
N PHE A 298 2.73 16.35 -11.84
CA PHE A 298 2.62 16.80 -13.21
C PHE A 298 2.82 18.33 -13.33
N HIS A 299 2.11 19.12 -12.52
CA HIS A 299 2.26 20.59 -12.54
C HIS A 299 3.65 21.07 -12.15
N ARG A 300 4.29 20.43 -11.17
CA ARG A 300 5.69 20.77 -10.81
C ARG A 300 6.68 20.55 -11.97
N MET A 301 6.43 19.51 -12.76
CA MET A 301 7.33 19.17 -13.88
C MET A 301 7.02 19.93 -15.17
N MET A 302 5.76 20.33 -15.37
CA MET A 302 5.30 20.93 -16.61
C MET A 302 5.38 22.46 -16.61
N ASP A 303 4.98 23.11 -15.54
CA ASP A 303 4.82 24.57 -15.55
C ASP A 303 5.35 25.30 -14.31
N GLU A 304 5.94 24.58 -13.36
CA GLU A 304 6.51 25.11 -12.10
C GLU A 304 5.52 25.96 -11.26
N ARG A 305 4.23 26.02 -11.64
CA ARG A 305 3.19 26.86 -11.01
C ARG A 305 2.43 26.10 -9.92
N THR A 306 3.14 25.59 -8.94
CA THR A 306 2.50 25.02 -7.75
C THR A 306 2.55 26.04 -6.62
N GLN A 307 1.40 26.22 -5.96
CA GLN A 307 1.31 27.08 -4.76
C GLN A 307 1.51 26.25 -3.49
N GLU A 308 2.21 26.81 -2.54
CA GLU A 308 2.39 26.22 -1.21
C GLU A 308 1.28 26.65 -0.25
N GLU A 309 0.75 27.86 -0.45
CA GLU A 309 -0.37 28.38 0.32
C GLU A 309 -1.66 28.38 -0.52
N PRO A 310 -2.84 28.09 0.10
CA PRO A 310 -4.11 28.20 -0.59
C PRO A 310 -4.42 29.64 -1.01
N ILE A 311 -4.49 29.88 -2.31
CA ILE A 311 -4.85 31.17 -2.88
C ILE A 311 -6.00 31.01 -3.89
N ALA A 312 -6.84 32.03 -3.97
CA ALA A 312 -7.89 32.10 -4.98
C ALA A 312 -7.31 32.43 -6.36
N TRP A 313 -7.86 31.84 -7.40
CA TRP A 313 -7.63 32.29 -8.78
C TRP A 313 -8.24 33.67 -8.98
N ASP A 314 -7.59 34.49 -9.77
CA ASP A 314 -8.22 35.64 -10.39
C ASP A 314 -9.25 35.19 -11.46
N LEU A 315 -10.06 36.13 -11.99
CA LEU A 315 -11.10 35.83 -12.93
C LEU A 315 -10.55 35.28 -14.26
N GLU A 316 -9.43 35.81 -14.73
CA GLU A 316 -8.79 35.36 -15.97
C GLU A 316 -8.29 33.94 -15.85
N GLY A 317 -7.55 33.61 -14.79
CA GLY A 317 -7.06 32.26 -14.50
C GLY A 317 -8.19 31.25 -14.27
N ALA A 318 -9.22 31.62 -13.50
CA ALA A 318 -10.38 30.78 -13.27
C ALA A 318 -11.12 30.47 -14.60
N THR A 319 -11.33 31.48 -15.45
CA THR A 319 -11.99 31.32 -16.76
C THR A 319 -11.17 30.43 -17.68
N HIS A 320 -9.86 30.64 -17.73
CA HIS A 320 -8.94 29.81 -18.53
C HIS A 320 -9.00 28.33 -18.08
N ARG A 321 -8.97 28.07 -16.77
CA ARG A 321 -9.07 26.71 -16.21
C ARG A 321 -10.45 26.08 -16.43
N ALA A 322 -11.52 26.87 -16.43
CA ALA A 322 -12.86 26.41 -16.79
C ALA A 322 -12.92 25.96 -18.25
N GLY A 323 -12.27 26.71 -19.15
CA GLY A 323 -12.22 26.38 -20.58
C GLY A 323 -11.69 24.97 -20.87
N PHE A 324 -10.63 24.53 -20.19
CA PHE A 324 -10.14 23.15 -20.33
C PHE A 324 -11.19 22.09 -19.93
N LYS A 325 -11.94 22.35 -18.85
CA LYS A 325 -13.00 21.42 -18.43
C LYS A 325 -14.17 21.37 -19.41
N ILE A 326 -14.49 22.51 -20.05
CA ILE A 326 -15.51 22.58 -21.09
C ILE A 326 -15.07 21.76 -22.32
N GLU A 327 -13.81 21.83 -22.72
CA GLU A 327 -13.27 21.01 -23.82
C GLU A 327 -13.51 19.51 -23.55
N GLU A 328 -13.17 19.02 -22.36
CA GLU A 328 -13.40 17.62 -21.96
C GLU A 328 -14.90 17.24 -21.92
N LEU A 329 -15.77 18.16 -21.50
CA LEU A 329 -17.22 17.95 -21.54
C LEU A 329 -17.74 17.82 -22.97
N VAL A 330 -17.22 18.61 -23.91
CA VAL A 330 -17.58 18.51 -25.33
C VAL A 330 -17.06 17.20 -25.93
N GLU A 331 -15.86 16.75 -25.57
CA GLU A 331 -15.36 15.43 -25.97
C GLU A 331 -16.20 14.30 -25.41
N PHE A 332 -16.68 14.42 -24.15
CA PHE A 332 -17.54 13.43 -23.54
C PHE A 332 -18.87 13.27 -24.28
N VAL A 333 -19.57 14.36 -24.63
CA VAL A 333 -20.82 14.27 -25.39
C VAL A 333 -20.58 13.87 -26.85
N ARG A 334 -19.41 14.22 -27.44
CA ARG A 334 -19.01 13.72 -28.76
C ARG A 334 -18.88 12.21 -28.76
N ALA A 335 -18.24 11.65 -27.74
CA ALA A 335 -18.06 10.20 -27.59
C ALA A 335 -19.40 9.45 -27.39
N ALA A 336 -20.43 10.12 -26.89
CA ALA A 336 -21.78 9.57 -26.70
C ALA A 336 -22.69 9.71 -27.95
N SER A 337 -22.30 10.55 -28.92
CA SER A 337 -23.11 10.86 -30.12
C SER A 337 -22.86 9.83 -31.23
N ASN A 338 -23.93 9.39 -31.89
CA ASN A 338 -23.85 8.44 -33.02
C ASN A 338 -23.79 9.12 -34.40
N SER A 339 -24.12 10.41 -34.48
CA SER A 339 -24.07 11.20 -35.70
C SER A 339 -23.60 12.64 -35.44
N GLU A 340 -23.30 13.36 -36.52
CA GLU A 340 -22.95 14.79 -36.44
C GLU A 340 -24.13 15.63 -35.98
N GLU A 341 -25.34 15.31 -36.40
CA GLU A 341 -26.59 16.01 -36.00
C GLU A 341 -26.83 15.85 -34.48
N GLU A 342 -26.66 14.63 -33.94
CA GLU A 342 -26.77 14.38 -32.50
C GLU A 342 -25.74 15.17 -31.71
N PHE A 343 -24.48 15.19 -32.19
CA PHE A 343 -23.43 15.98 -31.57
C PHE A 343 -23.72 17.48 -31.58
N GLN A 344 -24.11 18.04 -32.72
CA GLN A 344 -24.46 19.48 -32.81
C GLN A 344 -25.61 19.84 -31.88
N LYS A 345 -26.64 18.97 -31.80
CA LYS A 345 -27.73 19.15 -30.83
C LYS A 345 -27.22 19.13 -29.39
N ALA A 346 -26.39 18.16 -29.01
CA ALA A 346 -25.81 18.07 -27.66
C ALA A 346 -24.96 19.32 -27.31
N VAL A 347 -24.23 19.89 -28.26
CA VAL A 347 -23.49 21.14 -28.07
C VAL A 347 -24.46 22.32 -27.84
N GLN A 348 -25.60 22.39 -28.56
CA GLN A 348 -26.63 23.40 -28.31
C GLN A 348 -27.27 23.25 -26.92
N ASP A 349 -27.52 22.01 -26.49
CA ASP A 349 -28.06 21.73 -25.16
C ASP A 349 -27.06 22.15 -24.05
N LEU A 350 -25.75 21.96 -24.26
CA LEU A 350 -24.67 22.46 -23.36
C LEU A 350 -24.66 24.00 -23.29
N HIS A 351 -24.80 24.70 -24.42
CA HIS A 351 -24.89 26.16 -24.43
C HIS A 351 -26.11 26.64 -23.63
N GLN A 352 -27.29 26.01 -23.83
CA GLN A 352 -28.48 26.34 -23.07
C GLN A 352 -28.30 26.07 -21.57
N ALA A 353 -27.65 24.95 -21.21
CA ALA A 353 -27.35 24.64 -19.82
C ALA A 353 -26.44 25.69 -19.18
N LEU A 354 -25.45 26.19 -19.94
CA LEU A 354 -24.55 27.25 -19.47
C LEU A 354 -25.32 28.55 -19.22
N ASP A 355 -26.22 28.96 -20.14
CA ASP A 355 -27.02 30.16 -19.99
C ASP A 355 -27.94 30.08 -18.75
N ILE A 356 -28.61 28.94 -18.55
CA ILE A 356 -29.45 28.69 -17.37
C ILE A 356 -28.64 28.75 -16.09
N ALA A 357 -27.45 28.13 -16.08
CA ALA A 357 -26.54 28.13 -14.92
C ALA A 357 -26.05 29.56 -14.61
N ALA A 358 -25.68 30.34 -15.65
CA ALA A 358 -25.27 31.73 -15.50
C ALA A 358 -26.36 32.60 -14.91
N GLU A 359 -27.60 32.46 -15.40
CA GLU A 359 -28.79 33.15 -14.86
C GLU A 359 -29.04 32.80 -13.39
N LYS A 360 -29.04 31.49 -13.08
CA LYS A 360 -29.25 31.00 -11.72
C LYS A 360 -28.17 31.55 -10.75
N VAL A 361 -26.92 31.52 -11.14
CA VAL A 361 -25.79 31.96 -10.28
C VAL A 361 -25.80 33.47 -10.13
N SER A 362 -26.18 34.26 -11.18
CA SER A 362 -26.27 35.71 -11.11
C SER A 362 -27.32 36.23 -10.11
N GLN A 363 -28.33 35.40 -9.82
CA GLN A 363 -29.38 35.72 -8.83
C GLN A 363 -28.94 35.35 -7.39
N SER A 364 -27.84 34.61 -7.22
CA SER A 364 -27.33 34.27 -5.91
C SER A 364 -26.55 35.43 -5.28
N THR A 365 -26.55 35.51 -3.95
CA THR A 365 -25.69 36.47 -3.24
C THR A 365 -24.21 36.10 -3.47
N PRO A 366 -23.33 37.03 -3.93
CA PRO A 366 -21.92 36.72 -4.11
C PRO A 366 -21.30 36.18 -2.81
N ALA A 367 -20.54 35.12 -2.91
CA ALA A 367 -19.81 34.57 -1.77
C ALA A 367 -18.79 35.61 -1.26
N GLU A 368 -18.76 35.88 0.06
CA GLU A 368 -17.84 36.89 0.65
C GLU A 368 -16.37 36.60 0.39
N LYS A 369 -16.00 35.35 0.17
CA LYS A 369 -14.60 34.92 -0.06
C LYS A 369 -14.51 34.03 -1.28
N THR A 370 -13.79 34.50 -2.25
CA THR A 370 -13.59 33.84 -3.54
C THR A 370 -12.97 32.46 -3.41
N LEU A 371 -12.00 32.24 -2.50
CA LEU A 371 -11.33 30.95 -2.33
C LEU A 371 -12.30 29.84 -1.92
N VAL A 372 -13.17 30.07 -0.94
CA VAL A 372 -14.12 29.05 -0.47
C VAL A 372 -15.09 28.65 -1.58
N GLY A 373 -15.70 29.64 -2.27
CA GLY A 373 -16.63 29.36 -3.36
C GLY A 373 -15.95 28.67 -4.56
N GLN A 374 -14.70 29.01 -4.87
CA GLN A 374 -13.97 28.33 -5.93
C GLN A 374 -13.65 26.87 -5.58
N VAL A 375 -13.24 26.60 -4.35
CA VAL A 375 -12.94 25.25 -3.87
C VAL A 375 -14.21 24.40 -3.86
N ASP A 376 -15.32 24.92 -3.32
CA ASP A 376 -16.63 24.27 -3.30
C ASP A 376 -17.07 23.84 -4.71
N ALA A 377 -17.08 24.78 -5.66
CA ALA A 377 -17.43 24.50 -7.04
C ALA A 377 -16.51 23.46 -7.73
N LEU A 378 -15.21 23.47 -7.42
CA LEU A 378 -14.27 22.47 -7.94
C LEU A 378 -14.50 21.08 -7.35
N ILE A 379 -14.83 20.99 -6.06
CA ILE A 379 -15.17 19.72 -5.41
C ILE A 379 -16.48 19.17 -5.96
N ASP A 380 -17.50 20.01 -6.15
CA ASP A 380 -18.75 19.58 -6.77
C ASP A 380 -18.53 19.05 -8.21
N THR A 381 -17.69 19.73 -8.99
CA THR A 381 -17.32 19.26 -10.34
C THR A 381 -16.67 17.87 -10.29
N LEU A 382 -15.77 17.63 -9.33
CA LEU A 382 -15.13 16.33 -9.12
C LEU A 382 -16.15 15.27 -8.68
N TYR A 383 -17.04 15.63 -7.75
CA TYR A 383 -18.12 14.75 -7.26
C TYR A 383 -19.03 14.27 -8.39
N PHE A 384 -19.49 15.18 -9.26
CA PHE A 384 -20.29 14.82 -10.42
C PHE A 384 -19.54 13.98 -11.45
N THR A 385 -18.22 14.21 -11.60
CA THR A 385 -17.38 13.38 -12.46
C THR A 385 -17.30 11.95 -11.93
N TYR A 386 -17.03 11.76 -10.63
CA TYR A 386 -17.09 10.45 -10.00
C TYR A 386 -18.48 9.82 -10.08
N GLY A 387 -19.53 10.61 -9.88
CA GLY A 387 -20.92 10.16 -10.07
C GLY A 387 -21.17 9.58 -11.45
N SER A 388 -20.61 10.19 -12.51
CA SER A 388 -20.71 9.67 -13.88
C SER A 388 -20.04 8.30 -14.01
N PHE A 389 -18.86 8.08 -13.42
CA PHE A 389 -18.21 6.76 -13.40
C PHE A 389 -19.05 5.71 -12.66
N VAL A 390 -19.65 6.08 -11.53
CA VAL A 390 -20.55 5.19 -10.77
C VAL A 390 -21.74 4.77 -11.63
N LEU A 391 -22.37 5.72 -12.33
CA LEU A 391 -23.51 5.44 -13.21
C LEU A 391 -23.13 4.61 -14.45
N MET A 392 -21.88 4.68 -14.90
CA MET A 392 -21.33 3.85 -15.96
C MET A 392 -20.90 2.46 -15.46
N GLY A 393 -20.83 2.22 -14.14
CA GLY A 393 -20.29 1.00 -13.54
C GLY A 393 -18.77 0.84 -13.73
N VAL A 394 -18.04 1.95 -13.89
CA VAL A 394 -16.60 1.97 -14.17
C VAL A 394 -15.83 2.37 -12.92
N ASP A 395 -14.81 1.57 -12.55
CA ASP A 395 -13.81 1.95 -11.56
C ASP A 395 -12.72 2.79 -12.24
N PRO A 396 -12.58 4.09 -11.90
CA PRO A 396 -11.65 4.99 -12.57
C PRO A 396 -10.19 4.87 -12.08
N GLU A 397 -9.90 4.18 -10.98
CA GLU A 397 -8.59 4.22 -10.31
C GLU A 397 -7.43 3.89 -11.27
N ARG A 398 -7.48 2.72 -11.94
CA ARG A 398 -6.45 2.32 -12.89
C ARG A 398 -6.47 3.12 -14.19
N ILE A 399 -7.65 3.57 -14.58
CA ILE A 399 -7.82 4.40 -15.78
C ILE A 399 -7.17 5.76 -15.56
N PHE A 400 -7.31 6.35 -14.37
CA PHE A 400 -6.62 7.58 -14.00
C PHE A 400 -5.08 7.44 -14.13
N GLU A 401 -4.51 6.33 -13.66
CA GLU A 401 -3.08 6.08 -13.79
C GLU A 401 -2.64 6.01 -15.26
N ILE A 402 -3.43 5.33 -16.12
CA ILE A 402 -3.16 5.26 -17.56
C ILE A 402 -3.11 6.67 -18.18
N VAL A 403 -4.11 7.51 -17.86
CA VAL A 403 -4.19 8.88 -18.36
C VAL A 403 -3.07 9.75 -17.77
N HIS A 404 -2.71 9.55 -16.50
CA HIS A 404 -1.59 10.26 -15.89
C HIS A 404 -0.27 9.93 -16.58
N GLN A 405 0.00 8.66 -16.89
CA GLN A 405 1.20 8.26 -17.63
C GLN A 405 1.24 8.85 -19.04
N ALA A 406 0.10 8.93 -19.71
CA ALA A 406 -0.02 9.60 -21.01
C ALA A 406 0.33 11.10 -20.91
N ASN A 407 -0.12 11.76 -19.85
CA ASN A 407 0.23 13.16 -19.59
C ASN A 407 1.71 13.34 -19.23
N MET A 408 2.29 12.47 -18.41
CA MET A 408 3.72 12.50 -18.09
C MET A 408 4.59 12.25 -19.33
N GLY A 409 4.10 11.47 -20.30
CA GLY A 409 4.74 11.25 -21.59
C GLY A 409 4.84 12.49 -22.51
N LYS A 410 4.26 13.63 -22.12
CA LYS A 410 4.40 14.92 -22.82
C LYS A 410 5.71 15.63 -22.52
N ILE A 411 6.54 15.10 -21.60
CA ILE A 411 7.89 15.59 -21.36
C ILE A 411 8.78 15.19 -22.55
N PHE A 412 9.47 16.18 -23.11
CA PHE A 412 10.40 15.96 -24.21
C PHE A 412 11.71 15.27 -23.74
N PRO A 413 12.53 14.73 -24.66
CA PRO A 413 13.79 14.06 -24.29
C PRO A 413 14.81 14.95 -23.56
N ASP A 414 14.64 16.27 -23.63
CA ASP A 414 15.45 17.27 -22.89
C ASP A 414 15.00 17.41 -21.42
N GLY A 415 13.99 16.65 -21.01
CA GLY A 415 13.45 16.66 -19.63
C GLY A 415 12.49 17.82 -19.36
N LYS A 416 12.04 18.56 -20.38
CA LYS A 416 11.18 19.74 -20.24
C LYS A 416 9.86 19.59 -20.99
N ALA A 417 8.85 20.32 -20.53
CA ALA A 417 7.63 20.55 -21.28
C ALA A 417 7.85 21.66 -22.33
N HIS A 418 7.32 21.46 -23.52
CA HIS A 418 7.30 22.48 -24.59
C HIS A 418 5.86 22.95 -24.79
N PHE A 419 5.69 24.24 -25.05
CA PHE A 419 4.36 24.85 -25.16
C PHE A 419 4.17 25.44 -26.55
N ASP A 420 2.95 25.36 -27.04
CA ASP A 420 2.54 26.09 -28.23
C ASP A 420 2.60 27.60 -27.96
N PRO A 421 3.26 28.40 -28.82
CA PRO A 421 3.48 29.82 -28.54
C PRO A 421 2.20 30.69 -28.61
N VAL A 422 1.13 30.17 -29.21
CA VAL A 422 -0.13 30.90 -29.40
C VAL A 422 -1.19 30.42 -28.39
N THR A 423 -1.36 29.10 -28.28
CA THR A 423 -2.41 28.51 -27.44
C THR A 423 -1.96 28.19 -26.04
N HIS A 424 -0.64 28.25 -25.77
CA HIS A 424 -0.01 27.82 -24.50
C HIS A 424 -0.35 26.37 -24.09
N LYS A 425 -0.83 25.54 -25.01
CA LYS A 425 -1.04 24.10 -24.74
C LYS A 425 0.30 23.37 -24.74
N ILE A 426 0.41 22.36 -23.87
CA ILE A 426 1.60 21.50 -23.82
C ILE A 426 1.64 20.68 -25.10
N LEU A 427 2.79 20.75 -25.81
CA LEU A 427 3.04 19.96 -26.99
C LEU A 427 3.31 18.51 -26.68
N LYS A 428 3.12 17.65 -27.66
CA LYS A 428 3.39 16.21 -27.56
C LYS A 428 4.63 15.88 -28.39
N PRO A 429 5.62 15.10 -27.87
CA PRO A 429 6.74 14.60 -28.67
C PRO A 429 6.25 13.77 -29.87
N ASP A 430 7.02 13.73 -30.96
CA ASP A 430 6.62 13.05 -32.20
C ASP A 430 6.19 11.60 -32.04
N ASN A 431 6.83 10.86 -31.11
CA ASN A 431 6.54 9.46 -30.83
C ASN A 431 5.50 9.27 -29.70
N TRP A 432 4.88 10.35 -29.21
CA TRP A 432 3.95 10.32 -28.09
C TRP A 432 2.76 9.40 -28.36
N LYS A 433 2.17 9.51 -29.56
CA LYS A 433 0.97 8.74 -29.93
C LYS A 433 1.22 7.21 -29.90
N GLU A 434 2.39 6.80 -30.32
CA GLU A 434 2.75 5.37 -30.35
C GLU A 434 3.01 4.80 -28.95
N LYS A 435 3.61 5.60 -28.06
CA LYS A 435 4.08 5.15 -26.76
C LYS A 435 3.10 5.40 -25.62
N TYR A 436 2.37 6.51 -25.70
CA TYR A 436 1.64 7.04 -24.54
C TYR A 436 0.15 7.32 -24.82
N ALA A 437 -0.38 7.09 -26.03
CA ALA A 437 -1.81 7.22 -26.26
C ALA A 437 -2.60 6.31 -25.30
N PRO A 438 -3.51 6.86 -24.48
CA PRO A 438 -4.12 6.10 -23.40
C PRO A 438 -5.22 5.15 -23.87
N GLU A 439 -5.83 5.39 -25.03
CA GLU A 439 -7.05 4.72 -25.50
C GLU A 439 -6.92 3.19 -25.56
N PRO A 440 -5.81 2.59 -26.09
CA PRO A 440 -5.67 1.14 -26.13
C PRO A 440 -5.59 0.52 -24.73
N ALA A 441 -4.93 1.20 -23.78
CA ALA A 441 -4.79 0.75 -22.42
C ALA A 441 -6.09 0.88 -21.62
N ILE A 442 -6.84 1.98 -21.84
CA ILE A 442 -8.19 2.19 -21.27
C ILE A 442 -9.13 1.08 -21.76
N LYS A 443 -9.15 0.78 -23.07
CA LYS A 443 -9.96 -0.29 -23.62
C LYS A 443 -9.67 -1.64 -22.95
N LYS A 444 -8.40 -1.98 -22.80
CA LYS A 444 -7.97 -3.23 -22.15
C LYS A 444 -8.43 -3.29 -20.68
N GLU A 445 -8.36 -2.18 -19.96
CA GLU A 445 -8.78 -2.11 -18.57
C GLU A 445 -10.31 -2.24 -18.45
N LEU A 446 -11.08 -1.58 -19.30
CA LEU A 446 -12.54 -1.72 -19.35
C LEU A 446 -12.97 -3.16 -19.66
N GLU A 447 -12.32 -3.83 -20.63
CA GLU A 447 -12.57 -5.25 -20.91
C GLU A 447 -12.25 -6.15 -19.71
N ARG A 448 -11.23 -5.79 -18.90
CA ARG A 448 -10.91 -6.50 -17.67
C ARG A 448 -12.02 -6.35 -16.62
N GLN A 449 -12.55 -5.15 -16.45
CA GLN A 449 -13.65 -4.85 -15.51
C GLN A 449 -14.92 -5.58 -15.93
N ILE A 450 -15.30 -5.54 -17.22
CA ILE A 450 -16.47 -6.24 -17.76
C ILE A 450 -16.36 -7.75 -17.48
N ARG A 451 -15.21 -8.38 -17.85
CA ARG A 451 -15.00 -9.82 -17.59
C ARG A 451 -15.02 -10.18 -16.09
N ALA A 452 -14.59 -9.26 -15.22
CA ALA A 452 -14.66 -9.49 -13.77
C ALA A 452 -16.10 -9.49 -13.27
N TYR A 453 -16.93 -8.58 -13.76
CA TYR A 453 -18.34 -8.51 -13.44
C TYR A 453 -19.13 -9.72 -13.96
N GLU A 454 -18.88 -10.17 -15.20
CA GLU A 454 -19.52 -11.34 -15.79
C GLU A 454 -19.24 -12.60 -14.95
N ARG A 455 -17.98 -12.81 -14.55
CA ARG A 455 -17.60 -13.93 -13.66
C ARG A 455 -18.26 -13.85 -12.28
N HIS A 456 -18.48 -12.67 -11.75
CA HIS A 456 -19.18 -12.50 -10.47
C HIS A 456 -20.65 -12.88 -10.61
N LYS A 457 -21.33 -12.39 -11.63
CA LYS A 457 -22.72 -12.71 -11.93
C LYS A 457 -22.96 -14.22 -12.18
N GLU A 458 -22.02 -14.89 -12.87
CA GLU A 458 -22.09 -16.34 -13.08
C GLU A 458 -21.95 -17.14 -11.76
N ARG A 459 -21.21 -16.63 -10.78
CA ARG A 459 -21.06 -17.24 -9.45
C ARG A 459 -22.32 -17.07 -8.61
N GLU A 460 -22.92 -15.90 -8.64
CA GLU A 460 -24.18 -15.63 -7.92
C GLU A 460 -25.33 -16.47 -8.48
N ASN A 461 -25.40 -16.66 -9.78
CA ASN A 461 -26.44 -17.50 -10.43
C ASN A 461 -26.24 -19.02 -10.19
N LYS A 462 -25.11 -19.44 -9.64
CA LYS A 462 -24.82 -20.85 -9.31
C LYS A 462 -24.99 -21.17 -7.82
N GLN A 463 -25.25 -20.17 -6.99
CA GLN A 463 -25.63 -20.31 -5.58
C GLN A 463 -27.16 -20.24 -5.42
#